data_626137a348bed6bdd323bcb403a4e6e9
#
_entry.id   626137a348bed6bdd323bcb403a4e6e9
#
_cell.length_a   1.000
_cell.length_b   1.000
_cell.length_c   1.000
_cell.angle_alpha   90.00
_cell.angle_beta   90.00
_cell.angle_gamma   90.00
#
_symmetry.space_group_name_H-M   'P 1'
#
loop_
_entity.id
_entity.type
_entity.pdbx_description
1 polymer ?
#
loop_
_entity_poly.entity_id
_entity_poly.type
_entity_poly.pdbx_seq_one_letter_code
_entity_poly.pdbx_strand_id
1 'polypeptide(L)'
;MDKIGVGYAYVSEAEKKYVNEALDAGRLSQGEMVSRFEREFANLHGQRYGIACNSGTSALHVGLEAMKEKYGWEEGKAEVLVPAITFIATSNACIHAGLKPVFVDVDPRTYNMDPRRMEERITANTVAMMPVHTFGQPCEMDEIMEIVGKYELKVLEDCAEAHFATYKGRKVGSLFHLPLWPVQCNGMPCENASGS
;
A
#
# COMPACT_ATOMS: atom_id res chain seq x y z
N MET A 1 8.52 -34.82 6.75
CA MET A 1 7.61 -33.66 6.66
C MET A 1 8.30 -32.60 5.86
N ASP A 2 7.77 -32.32 4.68
CA ASP A 2 8.29 -31.23 3.86
C ASP A 2 8.00 -29.91 4.56
N LYS A 3 9.01 -29.06 4.67
CA LYS A 3 8.84 -27.73 5.29
C LYS A 3 8.00 -26.86 4.35
N ILE A 4 6.87 -26.39 4.84
CA ILE A 4 6.07 -25.37 4.15
C ILE A 4 6.75 -24.02 4.44
N GLY A 5 7.37 -23.42 3.41
CA GLY A 5 7.95 -22.08 3.51
C GLY A 5 6.88 -20.99 3.42
N VAL A 6 7.17 -19.81 3.95
CA VAL A 6 6.30 -18.64 3.87
C VAL A 6 6.17 -18.12 2.42
N GLY A 7 7.18 -18.42 1.60
CA GLY A 7 7.20 -18.09 0.17
C GLY A 7 8.56 -18.46 -0.44
N TYR A 8 8.62 -18.48 -1.76
CA TYR A 8 9.84 -18.62 -2.53
C TYR A 8 9.78 -17.71 -3.75
N ALA A 9 10.94 -17.25 -4.18
CA ALA A 9 11.02 -16.48 -5.42
C ALA A 9 10.98 -17.43 -6.62
N TYR A 10 9.99 -17.26 -7.47
CA TYR A 10 9.97 -17.89 -8.80
C TYR A 10 10.49 -16.88 -9.82
N VAL A 11 11.48 -17.27 -10.59
CA VAL A 11 12.09 -16.44 -11.63
C VAL A 11 11.90 -17.15 -12.96
N SER A 12 11.01 -16.65 -13.80
CA SER A 12 10.74 -17.17 -15.13
C SER A 12 11.78 -16.68 -16.16
N GLU A 13 11.72 -17.20 -17.38
CA GLU A 13 12.58 -16.75 -18.47
C GLU A 13 12.28 -15.28 -18.88
N ALA A 14 11.06 -14.80 -18.62
CA ALA A 14 10.70 -13.41 -18.90
C ALA A 14 11.44 -12.44 -17.96
N GLU A 15 11.47 -12.73 -16.65
CA GLU A 15 12.23 -11.90 -15.69
C GLU A 15 13.72 -11.92 -16.00
N LYS A 16 14.29 -13.10 -16.32
CA LYS A 16 15.70 -13.20 -16.72
C LYS A 16 16.01 -12.37 -17.95
N LYS A 17 15.10 -12.37 -18.95
CA LYS A 17 15.22 -11.55 -20.14
C LYS A 17 15.27 -10.05 -19.78
N TYR A 18 14.33 -9.54 -18.99
CA TYR A 18 14.32 -8.13 -18.59
C TYR A 18 15.55 -7.72 -17.78
N VAL A 19 16.04 -8.60 -16.91
CA VAL A 19 17.28 -8.35 -16.17
C VAL A 19 18.47 -8.25 -17.13
N ASN A 20 18.60 -9.17 -18.10
CA ASN A 20 19.66 -9.13 -19.08
C ASN A 20 19.57 -7.87 -19.96
N GLU A 21 18.39 -7.48 -20.43
CA GLU A 21 18.18 -6.24 -21.17
C GLU A 21 18.63 -5.00 -20.40
N ALA A 22 18.36 -4.95 -19.08
CA ALA A 22 18.83 -3.86 -18.22
C ALA A 22 20.35 -3.84 -18.07
N LEU A 23 20.98 -5.01 -17.95
CA LEU A 23 22.44 -5.16 -17.86
C LEU A 23 23.11 -4.75 -19.19
N ASP A 24 22.58 -5.22 -20.34
CA ASP A 24 23.09 -4.91 -21.67
C ASP A 24 22.97 -3.41 -21.99
N ALA A 25 21.93 -2.74 -21.47
CA ALA A 25 21.78 -1.29 -21.59
C ALA A 25 22.83 -0.51 -20.76
N GLY A 26 23.60 -1.18 -19.89
CA GLY A 26 24.67 -0.58 -19.10
C GLY A 26 24.20 0.45 -18.06
N ARG A 27 22.89 0.51 -17.76
CA ARG A 27 22.30 1.46 -16.81
C ARG A 27 21.63 0.73 -15.65
N LEU A 28 22.37 0.62 -14.55
CA LEU A 28 21.94 -0.09 -13.34
C LEU A 28 21.22 0.81 -12.31
N SER A 29 21.10 2.10 -12.58
CA SER A 29 20.29 3.05 -11.80
C SER A 29 18.93 3.27 -12.45
N GLN A 30 18.16 4.24 -11.97
CA GLN A 30 16.88 4.62 -12.56
C GLN A 30 16.99 4.85 -14.09
N GLY A 31 16.14 4.18 -14.86
CA GLY A 31 16.18 4.20 -16.33
C GLY A 31 14.86 3.74 -16.95
N GLU A 32 14.91 3.31 -18.21
CA GLU A 32 13.72 2.95 -19.00
C GLU A 32 12.89 1.83 -18.35
N MET A 33 13.53 0.85 -17.71
CA MET A 33 12.82 -0.25 -17.05
C MET A 33 11.96 0.26 -15.87
N VAL A 34 12.47 1.22 -15.10
CA VAL A 34 11.70 1.85 -14.00
C VAL A 34 10.54 2.65 -14.58
N SER A 35 10.77 3.50 -15.58
CA SER A 35 9.72 4.31 -16.20
C SER A 35 8.63 3.44 -16.86
N ARG A 36 9.02 2.30 -17.45
CA ARG A 36 8.09 1.32 -18.00
C ARG A 36 7.26 0.68 -16.89
N PHE A 37 7.90 0.23 -15.82
CA PHE A 37 7.22 -0.34 -14.66
C PHE A 37 6.19 0.64 -14.08
N GLU A 38 6.57 1.89 -13.85
CA GLU A 38 5.67 2.94 -13.33
C GLU A 38 4.43 3.12 -14.20
N ARG A 39 4.62 3.21 -15.54
CA ARG A 39 3.50 3.34 -16.48
C ARG A 39 2.59 2.12 -16.50
N GLU A 40 3.17 0.93 -16.63
CA GLU A 40 2.40 -0.32 -16.74
C GLU A 40 1.65 -0.61 -15.45
N PHE A 41 2.28 -0.40 -14.31
CA PHE A 41 1.66 -0.61 -13.01
C PHE A 41 0.53 0.39 -12.75
N ALA A 42 0.72 1.67 -13.04
CA ALA A 42 -0.32 2.69 -12.96
C ALA A 42 -1.52 2.30 -13.84
N ASN A 43 -1.29 1.93 -15.09
CA ASN A 43 -2.34 1.50 -16.02
C ASN A 43 -3.13 0.28 -15.51
N LEU A 44 -2.44 -0.72 -14.94
CA LEU A 44 -3.07 -1.91 -14.37
C LEU A 44 -4.03 -1.59 -13.22
N HIS A 45 -3.78 -0.51 -12.50
CA HIS A 45 -4.62 -0.05 -11.38
C HIS A 45 -5.53 1.12 -11.76
N GLY A 46 -5.59 1.50 -13.03
CA GLY A 46 -6.41 2.63 -13.50
C GLY A 46 -5.94 3.99 -12.96
N GLN A 47 -4.65 4.09 -12.60
CA GLN A 47 -4.03 5.30 -12.08
C GLN A 47 -3.32 6.09 -13.18
N ARG A 48 -3.24 7.41 -12.99
CA ARG A 48 -2.56 8.29 -13.94
C ARG A 48 -1.04 8.20 -13.85
N TYR A 49 -0.50 7.96 -12.66
CA TYR A 49 0.93 7.92 -12.38
C TYR A 49 1.26 6.76 -11.45
N GLY A 50 2.45 6.20 -11.61
CA GLY A 50 3.10 5.31 -10.67
C GLY A 50 4.45 5.91 -10.28
N ILE A 51 4.89 5.66 -9.06
CA ILE A 51 6.19 6.08 -8.55
C ILE A 51 6.85 4.86 -7.92
N ALA A 52 7.97 4.42 -8.48
CA ALA A 52 8.74 3.31 -7.96
C ALA A 52 9.60 3.75 -6.78
N CYS A 53 9.55 2.99 -5.71
CA CYS A 53 10.40 3.13 -4.54
C CYS A 53 11.26 1.89 -4.34
N ASN A 54 12.36 2.01 -3.58
CA ASN A 54 13.27 0.89 -3.30
C ASN A 54 12.71 -0.13 -2.31
N SER A 55 11.63 0.21 -1.62
CA SER A 55 10.91 -0.68 -0.69
C SER A 55 9.48 -0.17 -0.49
N GLY A 56 8.61 -1.03 0.01
CA GLY A 56 7.28 -0.62 0.38
C GLY A 56 7.23 0.31 1.57
N THR A 57 8.11 0.14 2.54
CA THR A 57 8.25 1.10 3.64
C THR A 57 8.51 2.50 3.10
N SER A 58 9.43 2.63 2.12
CA SER A 58 9.70 3.91 1.48
C SER A 58 8.50 4.45 0.71
N ALA A 59 7.73 3.58 0.04
CA ALA A 59 6.52 3.99 -0.67
C ALA A 59 5.45 4.55 0.27
N LEU A 60 5.18 3.87 1.40
CA LEU A 60 4.27 4.36 2.42
C LEU A 60 4.75 5.68 3.04
N HIS A 61 6.06 5.79 3.34
CA HIS A 61 6.64 7.01 3.88
C HIS A 61 6.50 8.19 2.91
N VAL A 62 6.87 8.01 1.65
CA VAL A 62 6.72 9.06 0.60
C VAL A 62 5.26 9.46 0.44
N GLY A 63 4.33 8.50 0.47
CA GLY A 63 2.89 8.78 0.42
C GLY A 63 2.41 9.65 1.59
N LEU A 64 2.81 9.31 2.81
CA LEU A 64 2.46 10.08 4.00
C LEU A 64 3.10 11.47 4.01
N GLU A 65 4.37 11.61 3.60
CA GLU A 65 5.03 12.92 3.47
C GLU A 65 4.33 13.81 2.45
N ALA A 66 3.98 13.26 1.28
CA ALA A 66 3.25 14.00 0.26
C ALA A 66 1.86 14.44 0.75
N MET A 67 1.16 13.60 1.53
CA MET A 67 -0.12 13.95 2.13
C MET A 67 0.07 15.01 3.22
N LYS A 68 1.06 14.86 4.08
CA LYS A 68 1.40 15.82 5.13
C LYS A 68 1.64 17.21 4.54
N GLU A 69 2.47 17.31 3.51
CA GLU A 69 2.74 18.57 2.81
C GLU A 69 1.48 19.15 2.16
N LYS A 70 0.75 18.32 1.42
CA LYS A 70 -0.45 18.75 0.70
C LYS A 70 -1.56 19.28 1.61
N TYR A 71 -1.75 18.66 2.76
CA TYR A 71 -2.86 18.98 3.67
C TYR A 71 -2.42 19.82 4.89
N GLY A 72 -1.14 20.16 4.99
CA GLY A 72 -0.61 20.98 6.08
C GLY A 72 -0.68 20.30 7.45
N TRP A 73 -0.44 18.98 7.52
CA TRP A 73 -0.52 18.24 8.78
C TRP A 73 0.64 18.61 9.71
N GLU A 74 0.30 18.85 10.99
CA GLU A 74 1.28 19.29 11.98
C GLU A 74 2.12 18.10 12.48
N GLU A 75 3.44 18.19 12.28
CA GLU A 75 4.39 17.19 12.74
C GLU A 75 4.31 17.01 14.26
N GLY A 76 4.38 15.77 14.72
CA GLY A 76 4.28 15.42 16.14
C GLY A 76 2.88 15.50 16.75
N LYS A 77 1.87 16.04 16.04
CA LYS A 77 0.48 16.08 16.48
C LYS A 77 -0.45 15.23 15.65
N ALA A 78 -0.33 15.31 14.34
CA ALA A 78 -1.22 14.60 13.42
C ALA A 78 -1.17 13.08 13.62
N GLU A 79 -2.33 12.47 13.73
CA GLU A 79 -2.53 11.05 14.02
C GLU A 79 -3.03 10.31 12.78
N VAL A 80 -2.48 9.11 12.56
CA VAL A 80 -2.90 8.20 11.49
C VAL A 80 -3.38 6.89 12.09
N LEU A 81 -4.62 6.49 11.82
CA LEU A 81 -5.13 5.20 12.25
C LEU A 81 -4.48 4.08 11.45
N VAL A 82 -3.94 3.09 12.15
CA VAL A 82 -3.28 1.91 11.56
C VAL A 82 -3.79 0.63 12.24
N PRO A 83 -3.87 -0.53 11.57
CA PRO A 83 -4.27 -1.77 12.24
C PRO A 83 -3.23 -2.19 13.28
N ALA A 84 -3.69 -2.78 14.38
CA ALA A 84 -2.83 -3.28 15.45
C ALA A 84 -2.03 -4.53 15.03
N ILE A 85 -2.51 -5.27 14.04
CA ILE A 85 -1.81 -6.41 13.44
C ILE A 85 -1.50 -6.07 11.99
N THR A 86 -0.22 -5.87 11.69
CA THR A 86 0.29 -5.58 10.35
C THR A 86 1.80 -5.77 10.32
N PHE A 87 2.40 -5.71 9.14
CA PHE A 87 3.85 -5.58 9.04
C PHE A 87 4.30 -4.23 9.61
N ILE A 88 5.40 -4.24 10.33
CA ILE A 88 5.88 -3.05 11.08
C ILE A 88 6.08 -1.80 10.21
N ALA A 89 6.25 -1.97 8.89
CA ALA A 89 6.41 -0.87 7.95
C ALA A 89 5.25 0.14 7.99
N THR A 90 4.02 -0.34 8.19
CA THR A 90 2.81 0.48 8.24
C THR A 90 2.91 1.56 9.34
N SER A 91 3.24 1.16 10.56
CA SER A 91 3.39 2.10 11.68
C SER A 91 4.70 2.90 11.61
N ASN A 92 5.80 2.27 11.17
CA ASN A 92 7.09 2.95 11.03
C ASN A 92 7.05 4.06 9.98
N ALA A 93 6.32 3.88 8.88
CA ALA A 93 6.14 4.94 7.88
C ALA A 93 5.50 6.19 8.48
N CYS A 94 4.52 6.04 9.40
CA CYS A 94 3.95 7.17 10.13
C CYS A 94 5.03 7.88 10.97
N ILE A 95 5.81 7.11 11.73
CA ILE A 95 6.86 7.67 12.60
C ILE A 95 7.91 8.40 11.77
N HIS A 96 8.34 7.82 10.64
CA HIS A 96 9.32 8.44 9.75
C HIS A 96 8.80 9.74 9.13
N ALA A 97 7.49 9.84 8.86
CA ALA A 97 6.84 11.05 8.39
C ALA A 97 6.58 12.08 9.52
N GLY A 98 7.02 11.82 10.74
CA GLY A 98 6.76 12.69 11.90
C GLY A 98 5.30 12.66 12.38
N LEU A 99 4.52 11.63 11.98
CA LEU A 99 3.13 11.44 12.36
C LEU A 99 3.01 10.41 13.48
N LYS A 100 1.90 10.42 14.20
CA LYS A 100 1.62 9.47 15.28
C LYS A 100 0.75 8.32 14.79
N PRO A 101 1.23 7.06 14.74
CA PRO A 101 0.37 5.92 14.53
C PRO A 101 -0.55 5.70 15.73
N VAL A 102 -1.85 5.58 15.48
CA VAL A 102 -2.86 5.22 16.47
C VAL A 102 -3.43 3.87 16.08
N PHE A 103 -3.21 2.88 16.93
CA PHE A 103 -3.59 1.50 16.64
C PHE A 103 -5.09 1.27 16.82
N VAL A 104 -5.70 0.69 15.81
CA VAL A 104 -7.08 0.20 15.80
C VAL A 104 -7.05 -1.33 15.85
N ASP A 105 -7.92 -1.91 16.65
CA ASP A 105 -8.03 -3.37 16.73
C ASP A 105 -8.52 -3.97 15.41
N VAL A 106 -8.27 -5.27 15.21
CA VAL A 106 -8.60 -6.00 13.99
C VAL A 106 -9.77 -6.95 14.20
N ASP A 107 -10.54 -7.22 13.15
CA ASP A 107 -11.54 -8.29 13.17
C ASP A 107 -10.80 -9.65 13.19
N PRO A 108 -11.02 -10.50 14.18
CA PRO A 108 -10.30 -11.78 14.33
C PRO A 108 -10.55 -12.78 13.20
N ARG A 109 -11.53 -12.53 12.34
CA ARG A 109 -11.85 -13.41 11.20
C ARG A 109 -11.08 -13.03 9.95
N THR A 110 -10.78 -11.74 9.78
CA THR A 110 -10.13 -11.21 8.57
C THR A 110 -8.71 -10.72 8.82
N TYR A 111 -8.36 -10.43 10.08
CA TYR A 111 -7.13 -9.75 10.50
C TYR A 111 -6.97 -8.33 9.96
N ASN A 112 -7.96 -7.82 9.26
CA ASN A 112 -8.01 -6.44 8.80
C ASN A 112 -8.52 -5.50 9.89
N MET A 113 -8.22 -4.20 9.78
CA MET A 113 -8.74 -3.16 10.67
C MET A 113 -10.26 -3.29 10.81
N ASP A 114 -10.75 -3.35 12.05
CA ASP A 114 -12.19 -3.46 12.35
C ASP A 114 -12.85 -2.08 12.29
N PRO A 115 -13.73 -1.79 11.31
CA PRO A 115 -14.40 -0.51 11.22
C PRO A 115 -15.17 -0.12 12.48
N ARG A 116 -15.72 -1.09 13.21
CA ARG A 116 -16.47 -0.88 14.46
C ARG A 116 -15.61 -0.36 15.62
N ARG A 117 -14.28 -0.49 15.52
CA ARG A 117 -13.29 -0.04 16.50
C ARG A 117 -12.62 1.27 16.13
N MET A 118 -12.85 1.76 14.91
CA MET A 118 -12.18 2.94 14.42
C MET A 118 -12.60 4.21 15.13
N GLU A 119 -13.92 4.42 15.29
CA GLU A 119 -14.45 5.64 15.89
C GLU A 119 -13.98 5.87 17.34
N GLU A 120 -13.75 4.79 18.10
CA GLU A 120 -13.20 4.84 19.46
C GLU A 120 -11.78 5.43 19.52
N ARG A 121 -11.08 5.43 18.39
CA ARG A 121 -9.68 5.87 18.27
C ARG A 121 -9.53 7.22 17.59
N ILE A 122 -10.60 7.77 17.02
CA ILE A 122 -10.57 9.08 16.36
C ILE A 122 -10.53 10.17 17.42
N THR A 123 -9.59 11.10 17.26
CA THR A 123 -9.44 12.31 18.07
C THR A 123 -9.49 13.55 17.18
N ALA A 124 -9.44 14.73 17.77
CA ALA A 124 -9.32 15.99 17.02
C ALA A 124 -8.01 16.11 16.21
N ASN A 125 -7.02 15.27 16.50
CA ASN A 125 -5.74 15.24 15.80
C ASN A 125 -5.69 14.17 14.70
N THR A 126 -6.68 13.31 14.60
CA THR A 126 -6.72 12.25 13.57
C THR A 126 -6.96 12.87 12.20
N VAL A 127 -6.03 12.69 11.29
CA VAL A 127 -6.06 13.28 9.94
C VAL A 127 -6.21 12.25 8.83
N ALA A 128 -5.80 11.02 9.10
CA ALA A 128 -5.81 9.95 8.09
C ALA A 128 -5.94 8.57 8.72
N MET A 129 -6.13 7.60 7.82
CA MET A 129 -6.02 6.18 8.14
C MET A 129 -5.24 5.46 7.06
N MET A 130 -4.64 4.34 7.45
CA MET A 130 -3.91 3.47 6.55
C MET A 130 -4.40 2.02 6.73
N PRO A 131 -5.50 1.64 6.06
CA PRO A 131 -5.98 0.26 6.05
C PRO A 131 -4.96 -0.62 5.32
N VAL A 132 -4.75 -1.82 5.85
CA VAL A 132 -3.88 -2.86 5.26
C VAL A 132 -4.76 -4.01 4.79
N HIS A 133 -4.62 -4.41 3.54
CA HIS A 133 -5.33 -5.56 2.98
C HIS A 133 -4.53 -6.82 3.28
N THR A 134 -4.67 -7.33 4.50
CA THR A 134 -3.83 -8.39 5.08
C THR A 134 -4.04 -9.72 4.37
N PHE A 135 -2.94 -10.39 4.03
CA PHE A 135 -2.90 -11.72 3.38
C PHE A 135 -3.72 -11.81 2.07
N GLY A 136 -3.86 -10.71 1.35
CA GLY A 136 -4.61 -10.65 0.10
C GLY A 136 -6.11 -10.45 0.28
N GLN A 137 -6.60 -10.32 1.51
CA GLN A 137 -8.01 -10.06 1.79
C GLN A 137 -8.28 -8.55 1.87
N PRO A 138 -9.13 -7.99 1.00
CA PRO A 138 -9.53 -6.60 1.10
C PRO A 138 -10.22 -6.27 2.43
N CYS A 139 -9.96 -5.07 2.96
CA CYS A 139 -10.71 -4.52 4.08
C CYS A 139 -12.18 -4.26 3.69
N GLU A 140 -13.06 -4.13 4.68
CA GLU A 140 -14.46 -3.71 4.50
C GLU A 140 -14.51 -2.21 4.16
N MET A 141 -14.11 -1.92 2.91
CA MET A 141 -13.85 -0.54 2.49
C MET A 141 -15.08 0.36 2.49
N ASP A 142 -16.28 -0.17 2.27
CA ASP A 142 -17.50 0.65 2.32
C ASP A 142 -17.73 1.21 3.73
N GLU A 143 -17.63 0.36 4.77
CA GLU A 143 -17.77 0.77 6.17
C GLU A 143 -16.66 1.75 6.57
N ILE A 144 -15.42 1.46 6.15
CA ILE A 144 -14.29 2.37 6.35
C ILE A 144 -14.57 3.74 5.74
N MET A 145 -15.10 3.78 4.52
CA MET A 145 -15.36 5.05 3.82
C MET A 145 -16.51 5.86 4.38
N GLU A 146 -17.49 5.22 4.98
CA GLU A 146 -18.53 5.93 5.75
C GLU A 146 -17.89 6.72 6.90
N ILE A 147 -16.97 6.10 7.65
CA ILE A 147 -16.24 6.73 8.74
C ILE A 147 -15.31 7.84 8.19
N VAL A 148 -14.58 7.56 7.12
CA VAL A 148 -13.73 8.55 6.44
C VAL A 148 -14.52 9.80 6.04
N GLY A 149 -15.68 9.62 5.44
CA GLY A 149 -16.56 10.73 5.06
C GLY A 149 -17.10 11.51 6.25
N LYS A 150 -17.49 10.81 7.31
CA LYS A 150 -18.03 11.41 8.55
C LYS A 150 -17.01 12.30 9.26
N TYR A 151 -15.75 11.90 9.27
CA TYR A 151 -14.67 12.61 9.98
C TYR A 151 -13.72 13.37 9.05
N GLU A 152 -14.02 13.43 7.75
CA GLU A 152 -13.20 14.10 6.72
C GLU A 152 -11.74 13.62 6.64
N LEU A 153 -11.49 12.36 7.02
CA LEU A 153 -10.16 11.78 7.04
C LEU A 153 -9.61 11.52 5.63
N LYS A 154 -8.30 11.33 5.53
CA LYS A 154 -7.64 10.90 4.30
C LYS A 154 -7.29 9.42 4.39
N VAL A 155 -7.16 8.75 3.26
CA VAL A 155 -6.87 7.31 3.20
C VAL A 155 -5.62 7.06 2.38
N LEU A 156 -4.74 6.24 2.93
CA LEU A 156 -3.60 5.66 2.24
C LEU A 156 -3.72 4.13 2.34
N GLU A 157 -4.05 3.45 1.25
CA GLU A 157 -4.17 1.98 1.25
C GLU A 157 -2.79 1.32 1.25
N ASP A 158 -2.52 0.43 2.23
CA ASP A 158 -1.36 -0.46 2.20
C ASP A 158 -1.75 -1.78 1.53
N CYS A 159 -1.32 -1.95 0.29
CA CYS A 159 -1.62 -3.10 -0.55
C CYS A 159 -0.44 -4.08 -0.67
N ALA A 160 0.54 -4.01 0.23
CA ALA A 160 1.77 -4.81 0.15
C ALA A 160 1.52 -6.31 0.02
N GLU A 161 0.45 -6.81 0.61
CA GLU A 161 0.10 -8.23 0.62
C GLU A 161 -1.09 -8.57 -0.29
N ALA A 162 -1.63 -7.59 -1.02
CA ALA A 162 -2.90 -7.74 -1.75
C ALA A 162 -2.83 -7.23 -3.20
N HIS A 163 -1.68 -7.43 -3.87
CA HIS A 163 -1.54 -7.06 -5.28
C HIS A 163 -2.64 -7.71 -6.13
N PHE A 164 -3.33 -6.89 -6.92
CA PHE A 164 -4.44 -7.31 -7.79
C PHE A 164 -5.69 -7.87 -7.10
N ALA A 165 -5.74 -7.94 -5.76
CA ALA A 165 -6.97 -8.26 -5.06
C ALA A 165 -8.07 -7.24 -5.42
N THR A 166 -9.34 -7.68 -5.36
CA THR A 166 -10.46 -6.82 -5.74
C THR A 166 -11.49 -6.75 -4.61
N TYR A 167 -11.97 -5.56 -4.36
CA TYR A 167 -13.12 -5.29 -3.51
C TYR A 167 -14.30 -4.84 -4.38
N LYS A 168 -15.38 -5.63 -4.43
CA LYS A 168 -16.57 -5.37 -5.26
C LYS A 168 -16.25 -5.08 -6.73
N GLY A 169 -15.31 -5.84 -7.30
CA GLY A 169 -14.90 -5.74 -8.71
C GLY A 169 -13.90 -4.61 -9.02
N ARG A 170 -13.48 -3.81 -8.04
CA ARG A 170 -12.45 -2.79 -8.17
C ARG A 170 -11.16 -3.24 -7.49
N LYS A 171 -10.03 -3.04 -8.11
CA LYS A 171 -8.72 -3.39 -7.51
C LYS A 171 -8.47 -2.56 -6.25
N VAL A 172 -7.97 -3.20 -5.20
CA VAL A 172 -7.44 -2.49 -4.03
C VAL A 172 -6.29 -1.57 -4.46
N GLY A 173 -6.05 -0.47 -3.73
CA GLY A 173 -5.11 0.57 -4.17
C GLY A 173 -5.67 1.47 -5.28
N SER A 174 -6.92 1.24 -5.74
CA SER A 174 -7.61 2.10 -6.71
C SER A 174 -9.01 2.50 -6.25
N LEU A 175 -9.34 2.27 -4.99
CA LEU A 175 -10.71 2.42 -4.50
C LEU A 175 -11.10 3.89 -4.30
N PHE A 176 -10.15 4.82 -4.21
CA PHE A 176 -10.42 6.23 -3.90
C PHE A 176 -9.86 7.21 -4.93
N HIS A 177 -10.54 8.35 -5.05
CA HIS A 177 -10.23 9.43 -6.00
C HIS A 177 -9.17 10.44 -5.49
N LEU A 178 -8.29 10.06 -4.57
CA LEU A 178 -7.18 10.93 -4.20
C LEU A 178 -5.94 10.57 -5.00
N PRO A 179 -5.23 11.55 -5.59
CA PRO A 179 -4.17 11.30 -6.59
C PRO A 179 -2.81 10.88 -6.00
N LEU A 180 -2.80 10.23 -4.85
CA LEU A 180 -1.57 9.77 -4.21
C LEU A 180 -1.75 8.32 -3.75
N TRP A 181 -1.14 7.40 -4.47
CA TRP A 181 -1.16 5.97 -4.18
C TRP A 181 0.27 5.44 -4.13
N PRO A 182 0.80 5.09 -2.97
CA PRO A 182 1.92 4.17 -2.96
C PRO A 182 1.36 2.77 -3.14
N VAL A 183 1.56 2.20 -4.31
CA VAL A 183 1.48 0.76 -4.46
C VAL A 183 2.84 0.20 -4.11
N GLN A 184 2.86 -0.58 -3.05
CA GLN A 184 4.05 -1.26 -2.61
C GLN A 184 4.27 -2.51 -3.46
N CYS A 185 5.28 -2.51 -4.32
CA CYS A 185 5.85 -3.73 -4.86
C CYS A 185 7.07 -4.11 -4.03
N ASN A 186 6.90 -4.96 -3.02
CA ASN A 186 8.02 -5.71 -2.48
C ASN A 186 8.38 -6.77 -3.50
N GLY A 187 9.52 -6.66 -4.16
CA GLY A 187 10.30 -7.61 -4.96
C GLY A 187 9.79 -9.03 -5.25
N MET A 188 8.49 -9.24 -5.29
CA MET A 188 7.90 -10.49 -5.76
C MET A 188 7.64 -10.37 -7.26
N PRO A 189 8.10 -11.33 -8.05
CA PRO A 189 7.75 -11.39 -9.47
C PRO A 189 6.22 -11.49 -9.59
N CYS A 190 5.62 -10.51 -10.26
CA CYS A 190 4.22 -10.59 -10.65
C CYS A 190 4.10 -11.66 -11.72
N GLU A 191 3.68 -12.86 -11.38
CA GLU A 191 3.19 -13.79 -12.37
C GLU A 191 1.92 -13.22 -13.01
N ASN A 192 1.94 -13.14 -14.34
CA ASN A 192 0.74 -12.88 -15.12
C ASN A 192 -0.28 -13.98 -14.82
N ALA A 193 -1.33 -13.66 -14.08
CA ALA A 193 -2.54 -14.44 -14.05
C ALA A 193 -3.27 -14.28 -15.39
N SER A 194 -2.65 -14.73 -16.49
CA SER A 194 -3.32 -15.06 -17.74
C SER A 194 -3.64 -16.56 -17.68
N GLY A 195 -4.60 -16.91 -16.88
CA GLY A 195 -5.29 -18.18 -16.93
C GLY A 195 -6.48 -18.04 -17.88
N SER A 196 -6.38 -18.77 -18.95
CA SER A 196 -7.41 -19.12 -19.96
C SER A 196 -8.82 -19.25 -19.41
#